data_2e79615de3febd81b7510e8523d9aeba
#
_entry.id   2e79615de3febd81b7510e8523d9aeba
#
_cell.length_a   1.000
_cell.length_b   1.000
_cell.length_c   1.000
_cell.angle_alpha   90.00
_cell.angle_beta   90.00
_cell.angle_gamma   90.00
#
_symmetry.space_group_name_H-M   'P 1'
#
loop_
_entity.id
_entity.type
_entity.pdbx_description
1 polymer ?
#
loop_
_entity_poly.entity_id
_entity_poly.type
_entity_poly.pdbx_seq_one_letter_code
_entity_poly.pdbx_strand_id
1 'polypeptide(L)'
;MVRFTLDDLDVFFPYPSLYPEQFAYMCELKKALDAEGHALLEMPTGTGKTACLLALVTAFQHAHPEAGKLIYCTRTVPEMEKCLAELKRLRKYRDEVRGANAPKAPFLALCLSSRRNLCVLDEVVNRTDRESVDAECRKRTASWVREARQQTGTGPCCSFHDTWAALGTDAQIPDGVYDAEDLRRLGRRTGWCPYFVARHAIQHANVVVYNYQYMLDPRGAGLVTRELEKESIVVFD
;
A
#
# COMPACT_ATOMS: atom_id res chain seq x y z
N MET A 1 -6.40 13.27 20.82
CA MET A 1 -5.93 13.32 19.42
C MET A 1 -5.90 14.77 18.99
N VAL A 2 -4.93 15.15 18.17
CA VAL A 2 -4.67 16.56 17.83
C VAL A 2 -5.07 16.84 16.38
N ARG A 3 -5.74 17.97 16.14
CA ARG A 3 -6.02 18.54 14.81
C ARG A 3 -5.48 19.96 14.78
N PHE A 4 -4.75 20.33 13.77
CA PHE A 4 -4.18 21.66 13.62
C PHE A 4 -4.02 22.03 12.14
N THR A 5 -3.90 23.31 11.88
CA THR A 5 -3.62 23.82 10.53
C THR A 5 -2.12 24.11 10.41
N LEU A 6 -1.50 23.63 9.32
CA LEU A 6 -0.16 23.98 8.93
C LEU A 6 -0.22 24.57 7.53
N ASP A 7 -0.07 25.87 7.43
CA ASP A 7 -0.32 26.68 6.22
C ASP A 7 -1.74 26.39 5.65
N ASP A 8 -1.81 25.78 4.48
CA ASP A 8 -3.06 25.39 3.81
C ASP A 8 -3.55 23.99 4.21
N LEU A 9 -2.79 23.23 5.00
CA LEU A 9 -3.09 21.84 5.33
C LEU A 9 -3.88 21.70 6.63
N ASP A 10 -4.97 20.94 6.58
CA ASP A 10 -5.72 20.48 7.75
C ASP A 10 -5.17 19.13 8.21
N VAL A 11 -4.28 19.16 9.20
CA VAL A 11 -3.52 17.99 9.65
C VAL A 11 -4.22 17.29 10.81
N PHE A 12 -4.47 16.01 10.64
CA PHE A 12 -4.99 15.11 11.67
C PHE A 12 -3.85 14.27 12.25
N PHE A 13 -3.58 14.41 13.53
CA PHE A 13 -2.54 13.65 14.22
C PHE A 13 -3.19 12.71 15.25
N PRO A 14 -3.06 11.37 15.08
CA PRO A 14 -3.90 10.40 15.82
C PRO A 14 -3.38 10.10 17.24
N TYR A 15 -2.74 11.09 17.88
CA TYR A 15 -2.21 10.99 19.24
C TYR A 15 -2.70 12.16 20.10
N PRO A 16 -2.73 12.00 21.45
CA PRO A 16 -3.29 13.02 22.35
C PRO A 16 -2.43 14.28 22.44
N SER A 17 -1.16 14.19 22.12
CA SER A 17 -0.20 15.30 22.15
C SER A 17 0.70 15.28 20.92
N LEU A 18 1.16 16.45 20.54
CA LEU A 18 2.14 16.67 19.49
C LEU A 18 3.37 17.32 20.15
N TYR A 19 4.54 16.73 20.00
CA TYR A 19 5.78 17.27 20.53
C TYR A 19 6.35 18.36 19.60
N PRO A 20 7.08 19.34 20.15
CA PRO A 20 7.69 20.41 19.36
C PRO A 20 8.55 19.89 18.21
N GLU A 21 9.31 18.82 18.44
CA GLU A 21 10.18 18.17 17.46
C GLU A 21 9.39 17.53 16.32
N GLN A 22 8.24 16.95 16.63
CA GLN A 22 7.33 16.39 15.63
C GLN A 22 6.73 17.49 14.76
N PHE A 23 6.33 18.59 15.37
CA PHE A 23 5.82 19.75 14.65
C PHE A 23 6.89 20.36 13.74
N ALA A 24 8.11 20.60 14.27
CA ALA A 24 9.24 21.11 13.48
C ALA A 24 9.57 20.19 12.29
N TYR A 25 9.57 18.86 12.52
CA TYR A 25 9.76 17.87 11.45
C TYR A 25 8.70 17.99 10.34
N MET A 26 7.43 18.14 10.71
CA MET A 26 6.36 18.33 9.73
C MET A 26 6.48 19.66 8.98
N CYS A 27 6.94 20.74 9.62
CA CYS A 27 7.21 22.00 8.95
C CYS A 27 8.30 21.87 7.87
N GLU A 28 9.40 21.18 8.18
CA GLU A 28 10.47 20.97 7.19
C GLU A 28 10.00 20.03 6.06
N LEU A 29 9.23 18.99 6.37
CA LEU A 29 8.64 18.12 5.36
C LEU A 29 7.67 18.89 4.43
N LYS A 30 6.83 19.78 4.99
CA LYS A 30 5.92 20.64 4.19
C LYS A 30 6.71 21.49 3.20
N LYS A 31 7.78 22.15 3.65
CA LYS A 31 8.65 22.96 2.77
C LYS A 31 9.22 22.16 1.61
N ALA A 32 9.62 20.90 1.87
CA ALA A 32 10.14 20.03 0.82
C ALA A 32 9.06 19.61 -0.19
N LEU A 33 7.84 19.37 0.28
CA LEU A 33 6.69 19.05 -0.57
C LEU A 33 6.31 20.25 -1.46
N ASP A 34 6.24 21.45 -0.87
CA ASP A 34 5.92 22.69 -1.61
C ASP A 34 6.98 23.04 -2.67
N ALA A 35 8.24 22.71 -2.39
CA ALA A 35 9.34 22.91 -3.32
C ALA A 35 9.45 21.81 -4.39
N GLU A 36 8.61 20.77 -4.34
CA GLU A 36 8.72 19.55 -5.18
C GLU A 36 10.14 18.98 -5.17
N GLY A 37 10.82 19.09 -4.03
CA GLY A 37 12.24 18.82 -3.87
C GLY A 37 12.55 17.55 -3.09
N HIS A 38 13.84 17.38 -2.79
CA HIS A 38 14.33 16.29 -1.96
C HIS A 38 14.59 16.78 -0.54
N ALA A 39 14.28 15.95 0.45
CA ALA A 39 14.60 16.24 1.85
C ALA A 39 15.29 15.05 2.52
N LEU A 40 16.29 15.33 3.31
CA LEU A 40 16.87 14.40 4.27
C LEU A 40 16.52 14.91 5.68
N LEU A 41 15.58 14.22 6.32
CA LEU A 41 15.04 14.63 7.61
C LEU A 41 15.42 13.61 8.67
N GLU A 42 16.19 14.06 9.67
CA GLU A 42 16.62 13.23 10.78
C GLU A 42 15.75 13.51 12.02
N MET A 43 15.31 12.45 12.67
CA MET A 43 14.63 12.49 13.96
C MET A 43 14.93 11.20 14.72
N PRO A 44 15.17 11.22 16.03
CA PRO A 44 15.49 10.03 16.81
C PRO A 44 14.49 8.89 16.63
N THR A 45 14.94 7.65 16.79
CA THR A 45 14.05 6.48 16.73
C THR A 45 13.03 6.52 17.87
N GLY A 46 11.82 6.05 17.60
CA GLY A 46 10.74 6.03 18.60
C GLY A 46 10.01 7.37 18.82
N THR A 47 10.38 8.43 18.12
CA THR A 47 9.75 9.76 18.24
C THR A 47 8.50 9.94 17.39
N GLY A 48 8.05 8.90 16.65
CA GLY A 48 6.82 8.95 15.87
C GLY A 48 6.96 9.49 14.46
N LYS A 49 8.15 9.37 13.83
CA LYS A 49 8.40 9.77 12.42
C LYS A 49 7.30 9.30 11.46
N THR A 50 6.98 8.01 11.48
CA THR A 50 5.97 7.40 10.62
C THR A 50 4.61 8.09 10.75
N ALA A 51 4.19 8.39 11.99
CA ALA A 51 2.93 9.10 12.23
C ALA A 51 2.96 10.52 11.69
N CYS A 52 4.08 11.26 11.85
CA CYS A 52 4.26 12.60 11.32
C CYS A 52 4.24 12.61 9.79
N LEU A 53 5.00 11.70 9.16
CA LEU A 53 5.03 11.54 7.71
C LEU A 53 3.64 11.26 7.14
N LEU A 54 2.95 10.24 7.66
CA LEU A 54 1.62 9.86 7.18
C LEU A 54 0.59 10.97 7.40
N ALA A 55 0.60 11.62 8.58
CA ALA A 55 -0.32 12.71 8.89
C ALA A 55 -0.16 13.87 7.91
N LEU A 56 1.09 14.30 7.68
CA LEU A 56 1.34 15.45 6.80
C LEU A 56 1.13 15.10 5.32
N VAL A 57 1.70 14.00 4.83
CA VAL A 57 1.61 13.66 3.40
C VAL A 57 0.17 13.38 2.99
N THR A 58 -0.63 12.69 3.83
CA THR A 58 -2.04 12.48 3.50
C THR A 58 -2.88 13.76 3.60
N ALA A 59 -2.51 14.72 4.45
CA ALA A 59 -3.13 16.05 4.47
C ALA A 59 -2.77 16.82 3.20
N PHE A 60 -1.51 16.74 2.76
CA PHE A 60 -1.02 17.35 1.53
C PHE A 60 -1.76 16.78 0.30
N GLN A 61 -1.83 15.46 0.14
CA GLN A 61 -2.60 14.83 -0.96
C GLN A 61 -4.08 15.22 -0.96
N HIS A 62 -4.62 15.53 0.21
CA HIS A 62 -6.02 15.95 0.32
C HIS A 62 -6.24 17.41 -0.08
N ALA A 63 -5.28 18.29 0.24
CA ALA A 63 -5.31 19.72 -0.14
C ALA A 63 -4.91 19.91 -1.62
N HIS A 64 -4.04 19.02 -2.12
CA HIS A 64 -3.46 19.05 -3.47
C HIS A 64 -3.83 17.78 -4.23
N PRO A 65 -5.02 17.71 -4.86
CA PRO A 65 -5.46 16.50 -5.60
C PRO A 65 -4.56 16.13 -6.78
N GLU A 66 -3.78 17.07 -7.27
CA GLU A 66 -2.74 16.88 -8.30
C GLU A 66 -1.50 16.16 -7.78
N ALA A 67 -1.29 16.17 -6.46
CA ALA A 67 -0.19 15.41 -5.86
C ALA A 67 -0.37 13.91 -6.09
N GLY A 68 0.64 13.28 -6.61
CA GLY A 68 0.63 11.86 -6.91
C GLY A 68 0.56 10.97 -5.67
N LYS A 69 0.61 9.68 -5.89
CA LYS A 69 0.53 8.68 -4.81
C LYS A 69 1.73 8.73 -3.88
N LEU A 70 1.51 8.39 -2.61
CA LEU A 70 2.60 8.16 -1.65
C LEU A 70 3.15 6.75 -1.82
N ILE A 71 4.43 6.66 -2.11
CA ILE A 71 5.22 5.43 -2.15
C ILE A 71 6.07 5.37 -0.88
N TYR A 72 5.69 4.51 0.04
CA TYR A 72 6.38 4.39 1.33
C TYR A 72 7.23 3.11 1.37
N CYS A 73 8.54 3.26 1.41
CA CYS A 73 9.49 2.17 1.37
C CYS A 73 10.04 1.88 2.77
N THR A 74 9.95 0.62 3.20
CA THR A 74 10.47 0.14 4.49
C THR A 74 11.55 -0.93 4.29
N ARG A 75 12.34 -1.20 5.33
CA ARG A 75 13.34 -2.27 5.28
C ARG A 75 12.74 -3.66 5.40
N THR A 76 11.70 -3.81 6.22
CA THR A 76 11.16 -5.11 6.62
C THR A 76 9.64 -5.17 6.51
N VAL A 77 9.12 -6.39 6.40
CA VAL A 77 7.65 -6.62 6.42
C VAL A 77 7.00 -6.14 7.72
N PRO A 78 7.55 -6.38 8.92
CA PRO A 78 6.97 -5.83 10.16
C PRO A 78 6.90 -4.30 10.20
N GLU A 79 7.90 -3.59 9.64
CA GLU A 79 7.84 -2.11 9.54
C GLU A 79 6.73 -1.68 8.58
N MET A 80 6.55 -2.38 7.46
CA MET A 80 5.44 -2.14 6.53
C MET A 80 4.07 -2.32 7.23
N GLU A 81 3.90 -3.37 8.03
CA GLU A 81 2.67 -3.61 8.78
C GLU A 81 2.41 -2.51 9.82
N LYS A 82 3.47 -2.05 10.52
CA LYS A 82 3.36 -0.91 11.46
C LYS A 82 2.97 0.37 10.75
N CYS A 83 3.54 0.66 9.58
CA CYS A 83 3.18 1.83 8.78
C CYS A 83 1.68 1.81 8.43
N LEU A 84 1.16 0.68 7.95
CA LEU A 84 -0.26 0.54 7.64
C LEU A 84 -1.17 0.60 8.86
N ALA A 85 -0.72 0.08 10.01
CA ALA A 85 -1.46 0.20 11.27
C ALA A 85 -1.58 1.67 11.70
N GLU A 86 -0.51 2.47 11.57
CA GLU A 86 -0.55 3.90 11.84
C GLU A 86 -1.49 4.63 10.86
N LEU A 87 -1.47 4.26 9.59
CA LEU A 87 -2.38 4.84 8.58
C LEU A 87 -3.85 4.49 8.86
N LYS A 88 -4.14 3.26 9.31
CA LYS A 88 -5.49 2.87 9.77
C LYS A 88 -5.95 3.74 10.95
N ARG A 89 -5.07 3.96 11.94
CA ARG A 89 -5.34 4.81 13.10
C ARG A 89 -5.63 6.25 12.69
N LEU A 90 -4.80 6.80 11.81
CA LEU A 90 -4.95 8.15 11.27
C LEU A 90 -6.29 8.32 10.53
N ARG A 91 -6.61 7.38 9.64
CA ARG A 91 -7.85 7.42 8.87
C ARG A 91 -9.07 7.33 9.79
N LYS A 92 -9.06 6.40 10.76
CA LYS A 92 -10.13 6.28 11.74
C LYS A 92 -10.37 7.60 12.48
N TYR A 93 -9.30 8.23 12.98
CA TYR A 93 -9.41 9.51 13.66
C TYR A 93 -9.98 10.61 12.75
N ARG A 94 -9.50 10.72 11.52
CA ARG A 94 -10.00 11.68 10.56
C ARG A 94 -11.47 11.49 10.24
N ASP A 95 -11.90 10.25 10.06
CA ASP A 95 -13.31 9.90 9.80
C ASP A 95 -14.21 10.21 11.00
N GLU A 96 -13.75 9.96 12.22
CA GLU A 96 -14.45 10.31 13.46
C GLU A 96 -14.65 11.82 13.61
N VAL A 97 -13.61 12.61 13.36
CA VAL A 97 -13.67 14.08 13.50
C VAL A 97 -14.53 14.72 12.41
N ARG A 98 -14.46 14.22 11.19
CA ARG A 98 -15.30 14.71 10.08
C ARG A 98 -16.77 14.33 10.22
N GLY A 99 -17.06 13.28 10.95
CA GLY A 99 -18.41 12.78 11.18
C GLY A 99 -18.95 11.91 10.03
N ALA A 100 -19.99 11.14 10.34
CA ALA A 100 -20.53 10.11 9.43
C ALA A 100 -21.13 10.71 8.12
N ASN A 101 -21.58 11.95 8.15
CA ASN A 101 -22.24 12.61 7.02
C ASN A 101 -21.28 13.44 6.14
N ALA A 102 -20.00 13.51 6.48
CA ALA A 102 -19.03 14.23 5.66
C ALA A 102 -18.76 13.47 4.35
N PRO A 103 -18.64 14.16 3.22
CA PRO A 103 -18.28 13.52 1.96
C PRO A 103 -16.91 12.83 2.13
N LYS A 104 -16.90 11.52 1.88
CA LYS A 104 -15.67 10.73 1.95
C LYS A 104 -15.01 10.77 0.58
N ALA A 105 -13.84 11.40 0.51
CA ALA A 105 -13.01 11.26 -0.67
C ALA A 105 -12.53 9.79 -0.78
N PRO A 106 -12.53 9.23 -1.98
CA PRO A 106 -11.98 7.90 -2.21
C PRO A 106 -10.54 7.83 -1.68
N PHE A 107 -10.23 6.78 -0.94
CA PHE A 107 -8.90 6.61 -0.38
C PHE A 107 -8.56 5.12 -0.28
N LEU A 108 -7.58 4.71 -1.07
CA LEU A 108 -7.06 3.37 -1.06
C LEU A 108 -5.57 3.37 -0.67
N ALA A 109 -5.25 2.59 0.35
CA ALA A 109 -3.87 2.33 0.76
C ALA A 109 -3.65 0.82 0.89
N LEU A 110 -2.54 0.32 0.38
CA LEU A 110 -2.27 -1.11 0.40
C LEU A 110 -0.77 -1.42 0.50
N CYS A 111 -0.46 -2.64 0.96
CA CYS A 111 0.89 -3.16 0.87
C CYS A 111 1.12 -3.97 -0.40
N LEU A 112 2.35 -3.89 -0.91
CA LEU A 112 2.88 -4.88 -1.84
C LEU A 112 3.76 -5.87 -1.09
N SER A 113 3.46 -7.14 -1.25
CA SER A 113 4.24 -8.19 -0.62
C SER A 113 4.43 -9.40 -1.55
N SER A 114 5.25 -10.35 -1.12
CA SER A 114 5.55 -11.55 -1.91
C SER A 114 4.33 -12.47 -2.05
N ARG A 115 4.38 -13.36 -3.03
CA ARG A 115 3.38 -14.44 -3.16
C ARG A 115 3.23 -15.25 -1.88
N ARG A 116 4.35 -15.56 -1.21
CA ARG A 116 4.34 -16.28 0.07
C ARG A 116 3.49 -15.56 1.13
N ASN A 117 3.59 -14.25 1.22
CA ASN A 117 2.87 -13.46 2.24
C ASN A 117 1.39 -13.23 1.88
N LEU A 118 1.03 -13.28 0.60
CA LEU A 118 -0.32 -12.94 0.13
C LEU A 118 -1.12 -14.15 -0.37
N CYS A 119 -0.48 -15.29 -0.65
CA CYS A 119 -1.17 -16.47 -1.16
C CYS A 119 -2.19 -17.00 -0.15
N VAL A 120 -3.36 -17.41 -0.65
CA VAL A 120 -4.46 -17.99 0.13
C VAL A 120 -4.84 -19.39 -0.36
N LEU A 121 -4.09 -19.95 -1.31
CA LEU A 121 -4.27 -21.32 -1.80
C LEU A 121 -3.48 -22.27 -0.91
N ASP A 122 -4.17 -23.10 -0.12
CA ASP A 122 -3.58 -23.95 0.91
C ASP A 122 -2.50 -24.89 0.36
N GLU A 123 -2.71 -25.46 -0.82
CA GLU A 123 -1.73 -26.32 -1.51
C GLU A 123 -0.39 -25.61 -1.79
N VAL A 124 -0.40 -24.29 -1.89
CA VAL A 124 0.78 -23.45 -2.16
C VAL A 124 1.35 -22.88 -0.87
N VAL A 125 0.49 -22.43 0.05
CA VAL A 125 0.91 -21.82 1.33
C VAL A 125 1.65 -22.81 2.22
N ASN A 126 1.27 -24.09 2.18
CA ASN A 126 1.90 -25.15 2.97
C ASN A 126 3.30 -25.54 2.49
N ARG A 127 3.84 -24.91 1.43
CA ARG A 127 5.23 -25.06 1.02
C ARG A 127 6.16 -24.33 1.99
N THR A 128 7.30 -24.93 2.27
CA THR A 128 8.18 -24.49 3.35
C THR A 128 9.08 -23.32 2.99
N ASP A 129 9.37 -23.11 1.72
CA ASP A 129 10.28 -22.06 1.24
C ASP A 129 9.64 -21.13 0.21
N ARG A 130 10.24 -19.92 0.08
CA ARG A 130 9.74 -18.86 -0.80
C ARG A 130 9.83 -19.26 -2.29
N GLU A 131 10.89 -19.93 -2.68
CA GLU A 131 11.14 -20.27 -4.08
C GLU A 131 10.13 -21.32 -4.56
N SER A 132 9.80 -22.29 -3.71
CA SER A 132 8.75 -23.28 -4.01
C SER A 132 7.38 -22.65 -4.11
N VAL A 133 7.03 -21.66 -3.27
CA VAL A 133 5.77 -20.91 -3.38
C VAL A 133 5.69 -20.15 -4.70
N ASP A 134 6.76 -19.46 -5.09
CA ASP A 134 6.81 -18.72 -6.36
C ASP A 134 6.74 -19.66 -7.58
N ALA A 135 7.45 -20.78 -7.54
CA ALA A 135 7.44 -21.79 -8.60
C ALA A 135 6.04 -22.43 -8.76
N GLU A 136 5.44 -22.84 -7.65
CA GLU A 136 4.11 -23.44 -7.66
C GLU A 136 3.02 -22.45 -8.10
N CYS A 137 3.12 -21.19 -7.72
CA CYS A 137 2.22 -20.17 -8.23
C CYS A 137 2.38 -20.00 -9.75
N ARG A 138 3.61 -19.89 -10.26
CA ARG A 138 3.88 -19.75 -11.70
C ARG A 138 3.36 -20.93 -12.51
N LYS A 139 3.55 -22.17 -12.02
CA LYS A 139 3.01 -23.38 -12.65
C LYS A 139 1.50 -23.35 -12.83
N ARG A 140 0.76 -22.57 -12.04
CA ARG A 140 -0.70 -22.47 -12.08
C ARG A 140 -1.21 -21.22 -12.80
N THR A 141 -0.40 -20.16 -12.87
CA THR A 141 -0.87 -18.82 -13.30
C THR A 141 -0.18 -18.30 -14.56
N ALA A 142 0.87 -18.93 -15.04
CA ALA A 142 1.57 -18.51 -16.25
C ALA A 142 0.64 -18.58 -17.50
N SER A 143 0.79 -17.62 -18.43
CA SER A 143 -0.09 -17.52 -19.60
C SER A 143 -0.09 -18.81 -20.43
N TRP A 144 1.08 -19.36 -20.69
CA TRP A 144 1.22 -20.59 -21.47
C TRP A 144 0.56 -21.82 -20.79
N VAL A 145 0.54 -21.88 -19.46
CA VAL A 145 -0.12 -22.96 -18.71
C VAL A 145 -1.64 -22.81 -18.85
N ARG A 146 -2.15 -21.60 -18.77
CA ARG A 146 -3.57 -21.31 -18.97
C ARG A 146 -4.04 -21.63 -20.39
N GLU A 147 -3.26 -21.23 -21.39
CA GLU A 147 -3.51 -21.54 -22.80
C GLU A 147 -3.52 -23.05 -23.05
N ALA A 148 -2.52 -23.80 -22.56
CA ALA A 148 -2.47 -25.24 -22.67
C ALA A 148 -3.70 -25.89 -22.00
N ARG A 149 -4.11 -25.41 -20.82
CA ARG A 149 -5.28 -25.91 -20.11
C ARG A 149 -6.57 -25.63 -20.89
N GLN A 150 -6.71 -24.48 -21.54
CA GLN A 150 -7.86 -24.17 -22.39
C GLN A 150 -7.97 -25.14 -23.57
N GLN A 151 -6.84 -25.59 -24.13
CA GLN A 151 -6.81 -26.52 -25.25
C GLN A 151 -7.04 -27.98 -24.81
N THR A 152 -6.49 -28.36 -23.67
CA THR A 152 -6.52 -29.78 -23.20
C THR A 152 -7.65 -30.11 -22.22
N GLY A 153 -8.25 -29.08 -21.62
CA GLY A 153 -9.25 -29.24 -20.54
C GLY A 153 -8.67 -29.66 -19.19
N THR A 154 -7.36 -29.93 -19.11
CA THR A 154 -6.70 -30.44 -17.90
C THR A 154 -5.40 -29.69 -17.61
N GLY A 155 -4.99 -29.62 -16.32
CA GLY A 155 -3.74 -29.02 -15.91
C GLY A 155 -3.82 -28.29 -14.57
N PRO A 156 -2.68 -27.87 -14.02
CA PRO A 156 -2.64 -27.15 -12.76
C PRO A 156 -3.37 -25.81 -12.88
N CYS A 157 -4.14 -25.44 -11.87
CA CYS A 157 -4.87 -24.18 -11.83
C CYS A 157 -4.81 -23.53 -10.44
N CYS A 158 -5.18 -22.26 -10.40
CA CYS A 158 -5.41 -21.51 -9.17
C CYS A 158 -6.78 -20.83 -9.28
N SER A 159 -7.77 -21.34 -8.56
CA SER A 159 -9.12 -20.80 -8.60
C SER A 159 -9.18 -19.31 -8.27
N PHE A 160 -8.41 -18.87 -7.28
CA PHE A 160 -8.32 -17.46 -6.89
C PHE A 160 -7.76 -16.56 -8.01
N HIS A 161 -6.75 -17.06 -8.75
CA HIS A 161 -6.20 -16.33 -9.89
C HIS A 161 -7.20 -16.30 -11.05
N ASP A 162 -7.79 -17.44 -11.35
CA ASP A 162 -8.71 -17.57 -12.49
C ASP A 162 -9.96 -16.71 -12.29
N THR A 163 -10.52 -16.69 -11.07
CA THR A 163 -11.64 -15.82 -10.72
C THR A 163 -11.28 -14.34 -10.86
N TRP A 164 -10.12 -13.94 -10.37
CA TRP A 164 -9.64 -12.56 -10.55
C TRP A 164 -9.41 -12.21 -12.02
N ALA A 165 -8.76 -13.09 -12.77
CA ALA A 165 -8.45 -12.86 -14.19
C ALA A 165 -9.70 -12.79 -15.08
N ALA A 166 -10.79 -13.48 -14.71
CA ALA A 166 -12.05 -13.42 -15.41
C ALA A 166 -12.76 -12.06 -15.26
N LEU A 167 -12.55 -11.36 -14.15
CA LEU A 167 -13.10 -10.03 -13.90
C LEU A 167 -12.27 -8.91 -14.55
N GLY A 168 -10.97 -9.12 -14.76
CA GLY A 168 -10.09 -8.12 -15.35
C GLY A 168 -10.10 -6.80 -14.57
N THR A 169 -10.44 -5.70 -15.24
CA THR A 169 -10.50 -4.35 -14.68
C THR A 169 -11.61 -4.14 -13.64
N ASP A 170 -12.61 -5.01 -13.60
CA ASP A 170 -13.74 -4.88 -12.67
C ASP A 170 -13.41 -5.38 -11.27
N ALA A 171 -12.28 -6.06 -11.10
CA ALA A 171 -11.78 -6.50 -9.80
C ALA A 171 -11.16 -5.33 -9.01
N GLN A 172 -12.00 -4.47 -8.45
CA GLN A 172 -11.57 -3.30 -7.67
C GLN A 172 -11.60 -3.59 -6.18
N ILE A 173 -10.52 -3.17 -5.49
CA ILE A 173 -10.47 -3.17 -4.01
C ILE A 173 -11.27 -1.96 -3.52
N PRO A 174 -12.24 -2.13 -2.60
CA PRO A 174 -12.95 -1.01 -1.99
C PRO A 174 -12.02 -0.04 -1.26
N ASP A 175 -12.47 1.20 -1.10
CA ASP A 175 -11.75 2.20 -0.30
C ASP A 175 -11.40 1.66 1.08
N GLY A 176 -10.15 1.86 1.48
CA GLY A 176 -9.68 1.32 2.74
C GLY A 176 -8.16 1.36 2.88
N VAL A 177 -7.70 0.86 4.03
CA VAL A 177 -6.28 0.61 4.29
C VAL A 177 -6.12 -0.89 4.49
N TYR A 178 -5.32 -1.52 3.63
CA TYR A 178 -5.20 -2.97 3.56
C TYR A 178 -3.76 -3.42 3.84
N ASP A 179 -3.55 -4.06 4.97
CA ASP A 179 -2.34 -4.84 5.23
C ASP A 179 -2.40 -6.23 4.56
N ALA A 180 -1.36 -7.03 4.74
CA ALA A 180 -1.30 -8.35 4.11
C ALA A 180 -2.43 -9.30 4.57
N GLU A 181 -2.85 -9.21 5.85
CA GLU A 181 -3.96 -10.04 6.36
C GLU A 181 -5.31 -9.58 5.81
N ASP A 182 -5.52 -8.27 5.71
CA ASP A 182 -6.75 -7.73 5.11
C ASP A 182 -6.88 -8.13 3.64
N LEU A 183 -5.79 -8.11 2.89
CA LEU A 183 -5.75 -8.56 1.50
C LEU A 183 -6.05 -10.06 1.40
N ARG A 184 -5.49 -10.90 2.28
CA ARG A 184 -5.81 -12.34 2.34
C ARG A 184 -7.28 -12.57 2.69
N ARG A 185 -7.81 -11.83 3.66
CA ARG A 185 -9.23 -11.90 4.05
C ARG A 185 -10.15 -11.49 2.92
N LEU A 186 -9.79 -10.41 2.21
CA LEU A 186 -10.50 -9.99 1.01
C LEU A 186 -10.48 -11.11 -0.04
N GLY A 187 -9.32 -11.68 -0.34
CA GLY A 187 -9.17 -12.75 -1.31
C GLY A 187 -10.00 -13.99 -0.98
N ARG A 188 -10.00 -14.44 0.29
CA ARG A 188 -10.84 -15.57 0.73
C ARG A 188 -12.34 -15.28 0.57
N ARG A 189 -12.76 -14.03 0.84
CA ARG A 189 -14.17 -13.61 0.75
C ARG A 189 -14.66 -13.50 -0.70
N THR A 190 -13.81 -12.96 -1.59
CA THR A 190 -14.18 -12.68 -2.98
C THR A 190 -13.80 -13.80 -3.95
N GLY A 191 -12.94 -14.72 -3.54
CA GLY A 191 -12.34 -15.71 -4.43
C GLY A 191 -11.21 -15.12 -5.31
N TRP A 192 -10.72 -13.91 -5.02
CA TRP A 192 -9.68 -13.26 -5.82
C TRP A 192 -8.28 -13.53 -5.27
N CYS A 193 -7.30 -13.60 -6.16
CA CYS A 193 -5.91 -13.73 -5.74
C CYS A 193 -5.41 -12.43 -5.12
N PRO A 194 -5.06 -12.40 -3.81
CA PRO A 194 -4.61 -11.18 -3.14
C PRO A 194 -3.34 -10.58 -3.77
N TYR A 195 -2.46 -11.44 -4.26
CA TYR A 195 -1.22 -11.02 -4.89
C TYR A 195 -1.45 -10.25 -6.20
N PHE A 196 -2.35 -10.71 -7.05
CA PHE A 196 -2.61 -10.08 -8.34
C PHE A 196 -3.54 -8.87 -8.21
N VAL A 197 -4.57 -8.95 -7.37
CA VAL A 197 -5.48 -7.82 -7.17
C VAL A 197 -4.78 -6.63 -6.51
N ALA A 198 -3.88 -6.87 -5.55
CA ALA A 198 -3.09 -5.79 -4.93
C ALA A 198 -2.21 -5.06 -5.95
N ARG A 199 -1.60 -5.80 -6.88
CA ARG A 199 -0.79 -5.20 -7.96
C ARG A 199 -1.62 -4.41 -8.96
N HIS A 200 -2.78 -4.92 -9.32
CA HIS A 200 -3.71 -4.20 -10.17
C HIS A 200 -4.21 -2.90 -9.51
N ALA A 201 -4.47 -2.94 -8.21
CA ALA A 201 -4.98 -1.81 -7.45
C ALA A 201 -3.97 -0.68 -7.23
N ILE A 202 -2.66 -0.88 -7.52
CA ILE A 202 -1.64 0.19 -7.44
C ILE A 202 -2.05 1.40 -8.27
N GLN A 203 -2.66 1.19 -9.43
CA GLN A 203 -3.08 2.26 -10.34
C GLN A 203 -4.02 3.28 -9.67
N HIS A 204 -4.85 2.80 -8.74
CA HIS A 204 -5.87 3.61 -8.07
C HIS A 204 -5.53 3.91 -6.60
N ALA A 205 -4.40 3.43 -6.12
CA ALA A 205 -4.00 3.60 -4.72
C ALA A 205 -3.43 5.00 -4.47
N ASN A 206 -3.84 5.63 -3.36
CA ASN A 206 -3.27 6.87 -2.87
C ASN A 206 -1.95 6.62 -2.11
N VAL A 207 -1.85 5.46 -1.44
CA VAL A 207 -0.66 5.08 -0.68
C VAL A 207 -0.30 3.63 -0.98
N VAL A 208 0.95 3.39 -1.35
CA VAL A 208 1.50 2.06 -1.54
C VAL A 208 2.70 1.87 -0.62
N VAL A 209 2.63 0.87 0.25
CA VAL A 209 3.69 0.54 1.20
C VAL A 209 4.36 -0.76 0.79
N TYR A 210 5.68 -0.75 0.67
CA TYR A 210 6.45 -1.94 0.34
C TYR A 210 7.89 -1.88 0.86
N ASN A 211 8.58 -2.99 0.76
CA ASN A 211 9.95 -3.07 1.23
C ASN A 211 10.94 -2.65 0.10
N TYR A 212 12.12 -2.16 0.46
CA TYR A 212 13.13 -1.65 -0.47
C TYR A 212 13.45 -2.57 -1.65
N GLN A 213 13.34 -3.89 -1.49
CA GLN A 213 13.61 -4.85 -2.56
C GLN A 213 12.76 -4.61 -3.81
N TYR A 214 11.54 -4.10 -3.64
CA TYR A 214 10.67 -3.81 -4.78
C TYR A 214 11.13 -2.62 -5.61
N MET A 215 11.89 -1.71 -5.03
CA MET A 215 12.40 -0.52 -5.69
C MET A 215 13.83 -0.72 -6.21
N LEU A 216 14.65 -1.44 -5.43
CA LEU A 216 16.08 -1.57 -5.69
C LEU A 216 16.44 -2.82 -6.51
N ASP A 217 15.59 -3.87 -6.50
CA ASP A 217 15.80 -5.06 -7.34
C ASP A 217 15.28 -4.78 -8.77
N PRO A 218 16.15 -4.80 -9.78
CA PRO A 218 15.75 -4.56 -11.18
C PRO A 218 14.64 -5.49 -11.69
N ARG A 219 14.52 -6.70 -11.11
CA ARG A 219 13.46 -7.66 -11.46
C ARG A 219 12.10 -7.28 -10.84
N GLY A 220 12.12 -6.62 -9.69
CA GLY A 220 10.93 -6.13 -8.99
C GLY A 220 10.56 -4.69 -9.37
N ALA A 221 11.56 -3.86 -9.59
CA ALA A 221 11.42 -2.43 -9.87
C ALA A 221 10.53 -2.14 -11.08
N GLY A 222 10.60 -2.95 -12.14
CA GLY A 222 9.79 -2.77 -13.34
C GLY A 222 8.27 -2.79 -13.11
N LEU A 223 7.82 -3.37 -12.00
CA LEU A 223 6.41 -3.43 -11.64
C LEU A 223 5.94 -2.15 -10.95
N VAL A 224 6.82 -1.57 -10.14
CA VAL A 224 6.55 -0.35 -9.38
C VAL A 224 6.86 0.89 -10.22
N THR A 225 7.94 0.85 -10.99
CA THR A 225 8.39 1.98 -11.83
C THR A 225 7.38 2.34 -12.92
N ARG A 226 6.62 1.38 -13.42
CA ARG A 226 5.54 1.62 -14.40
C ARG A 226 4.36 2.39 -13.81
N GLU A 227 4.16 2.27 -12.51
CA GLU A 227 3.05 2.88 -11.77
C GLU A 227 3.50 4.12 -10.97
N LEU A 228 4.81 4.46 -11.03
CA LEU A 228 5.33 5.72 -10.51
C LEU A 228 4.90 6.84 -11.45
N GLU A 229 3.98 7.62 -10.98
CA GLU A 229 3.66 8.91 -11.61
C GLU A 229 4.80 9.90 -11.30
N LYS A 230 5.02 10.85 -12.18
CA LYS A 230 6.08 11.84 -12.04
C LYS A 230 5.92 12.68 -10.74
N GLU A 231 4.67 12.88 -10.34
CA GLU A 231 4.24 13.64 -9.18
C GLU A 231 4.20 12.79 -7.89
N SER A 232 4.63 11.52 -7.95
CA SER A 232 4.62 10.63 -6.77
C SER A 232 5.57 11.11 -5.68
N ILE A 233 5.10 11.05 -4.44
CA ILE A 233 5.89 11.33 -3.24
C ILE A 233 6.54 10.01 -2.80
N VAL A 234 7.87 9.95 -2.76
CA VAL A 234 8.62 8.75 -2.38
C VAL A 234 9.29 8.95 -1.04
N VAL A 235 9.02 8.05 -0.09
CA VAL A 235 9.61 8.05 1.25
C VAL A 235 10.43 6.79 1.45
N PHE A 236 11.66 6.95 1.91
CA PHE A 236 12.54 5.87 2.39
C PHE A 236 12.71 6.02 3.91
N ASP A 237 12.10 5.12 4.70
CA ASP A 237 12.13 5.12 6.17
C ASP A 237 12.96 3.95 6.72
#